data_eaef88493dab2b4d1e517ac314c6e2e5
#
_entry.id   eaef88493dab2b4d1e517ac314c6e2e5
#
_cell.length_a   1.000
_cell.length_b   1.000
_cell.length_c   1.000
_cell.angle_alpha   90.00
_cell.angle_beta   90.00
_cell.angle_gamma   90.00
#
_symmetry.space_group_name_H-M   'P 1'
#
loop_
_entity.id
_entity.type
_entity.pdbx_description
1 polymer ?
#
loop_
_entity_poly.entity_id
_entity_poly.type
_entity_poly.pdbx_seq_one_letter_code
_entity_poly.pdbx_strand_id
1 'polypeptide(L)' 'AGAPEKAAWGIALGLTVTLVWLYLEILRLLSYFQND' A
#
# COMPACT_ATOMS: atom_id res chain seq x y z
N ALA A 1 0.21 7.62 29.03
CA ALA A 1 0.62 6.94 28.19
C ALA A 1 1.39 7.54 27.02
N GLY A 2 2.37 8.02 26.93
CA GLY A 2 3.12 8.68 25.89
C GLY A 2 3.40 7.83 24.65
N ALA A 3 2.46 7.00 24.27
CA ALA A 3 2.66 6.25 23.08
C ALA A 3 2.90 7.21 21.91
N PRO A 4 3.92 7.00 21.13
CA PRO A 4 4.19 7.88 20.00
C PRO A 4 3.14 7.70 18.93
N GLU A 5 2.06 8.43 19.04
CA GLU A 5 1.02 8.38 18.04
C GLU A 5 1.58 8.69 16.66
N LYS A 6 2.58 9.55 16.62
CA LYS A 6 3.21 9.91 15.36
C LYS A 6 3.90 8.71 14.72
N ALA A 7 4.52 7.86 15.53
CA ALA A 7 5.18 6.68 15.00
C ALA A 7 4.16 5.70 14.46
N ALA A 8 3.09 5.47 15.19
CA ALA A 8 2.03 4.58 14.75
C ALA A 8 1.37 5.11 13.48
N TRP A 9 1.17 6.41 13.43
CA TRP A 9 0.58 7.06 12.28
C TRP A 9 1.45 6.86 11.02
N GLY A 10 2.75 7.08 11.16
CA GLY A 10 3.66 6.90 10.05
C GLY A 10 3.72 5.47 9.55
N ILE A 11 3.71 4.53 10.50
CA ILE A 11 3.74 3.12 10.15
C ILE A 11 2.45 2.74 9.41
N ALA A 12 1.32 3.20 9.91
CA ALA A 12 0.04 2.91 9.28
C ALA A 12 -0.03 3.50 7.88
N LEU A 13 0.44 4.72 7.73
CA LEU A 13 0.46 5.37 6.43
C LEU A 13 1.34 4.62 5.46
N GLY A 14 2.53 4.25 5.88
CA GLY A 14 3.45 3.52 5.03
C GLY A 14 2.87 2.19 4.60
N LEU A 15 2.24 1.50 5.54
CA LEU A 15 1.61 0.22 5.24
C LEU A 15 0.48 0.39 4.24
N THR A 16 -0.35 1.41 4.43
CA THR A 16 -1.45 1.68 3.54
C THR A 16 -0.96 2.01 2.14
N VAL A 17 0.04 2.85 2.05
CA VAL A 17 0.61 3.21 0.75
C VAL A 17 1.18 1.98 0.05
N THR A 18 1.86 1.14 0.80
CA THR A 18 2.42 -0.08 0.23
C THR A 18 1.32 -1.01 -0.29
N LEU A 19 0.24 -1.13 0.46
CA LEU A 19 -0.89 -1.94 0.02
C LEU A 19 -1.51 -1.40 -1.27
N VAL A 20 -1.67 -0.09 -1.34
CA VAL A 20 -2.24 0.53 -2.54
C VAL A 20 -1.32 0.31 -3.72
N TRP A 21 -0.02 0.48 -3.53
CA TRP A 21 0.94 0.26 -4.59
C TRP A 21 0.91 -1.19 -5.08
N LEU A 22 0.86 -2.14 -4.14
CA LEU A 22 0.76 -3.54 -4.49
C LEU A 22 -0.50 -3.83 -5.28
N TYR A 23 -1.59 -3.27 -4.83
CA TYR A 23 -2.87 -3.44 -5.51
C TYR A 23 -2.80 -2.95 -6.96
N LEU A 24 -2.28 -1.76 -7.13
CA LEU A 24 -2.17 -1.17 -8.47
C LEU A 24 -1.23 -1.97 -9.36
N GLU A 25 -0.14 -2.48 -8.79
CA GLU A 25 0.81 -3.26 -9.57
C GLU A 25 0.21 -4.58 -10.02
N ILE A 26 -0.54 -5.22 -9.14
CA ILE A 26 -1.20 -6.47 -9.49
C ILE A 26 -2.24 -6.23 -10.57
N LEU A 27 -3.02 -5.17 -10.42
CA LEU A 27 -3.99 -4.79 -11.43
C LEU A 27 -3.33 -4.54 -12.77
N ARG A 28 -2.20 -3.91 -12.73
CA ARG A 28 -1.46 -3.60 -13.94
C ARG A 28 -1.00 -4.87 -14.65
N LEU A 29 -0.46 -5.80 -13.88
CA LEU A 29 -0.02 -7.07 -14.44
C LEU A 29 -1.19 -7.84 -15.03
N LEU A 30 -2.29 -7.88 -14.31
CA LEU A 30 -3.48 -8.56 -14.81
C LEU A 30 -3.96 -7.92 -16.12
N SER A 31 -3.89 -6.61 -16.18
CA SER A 31 -4.29 -5.90 -17.39
C SER A 31 -3.42 -6.30 -18.58
N TYR A 32 -2.13 -6.43 -18.34
CA TYR A 32 -1.23 -6.86 -19.39
C TYR A 32 -1.58 -8.26 -19.89
N PHE A 33 -1.85 -9.16 -18.97
CA PHE A 33 -2.19 -10.52 -19.34
C PHE A 33 -3.51 -10.60 -20.10
N GLN A 34 -4.49 -9.86 -19.65
CA GLN A 34 -5.81 -9.90 -20.27
C GLN A 34 -5.85 -9.14 -21.59
N ASN A 35 -5.01 -8.15 -21.69
CA ASN A 35 -5.01 -7.29 -22.87
C ASN A 35 -4.17 -7.87 -24.01
N ASP A 36 -3.68 -9.04 -23.82
CA ASP A 36 -2.81 -9.68 -24.78
C ASP A 36 -3.61 -10.13 -26.07
#